data_4d7234e2e755e146f65e67701dc7d83f
#
_entry.id   4d7234e2e755e146f65e67701dc7d83f
#
_cell.length_a   1.000
_cell.length_b   1.000
_cell.length_c   1.000
_cell.angle_alpha   90.00
_cell.angle_beta   90.00
_cell.angle_gamma   90.00
#
_symmetry.space_group_name_H-M   'P 1'
#
loop_
_entity.id
_entity.type
_entity.pdbx_description
1 polymer ?
#
loop_
_entity_poly.entity_id
_entity_poly.type
_entity_poly.pdbx_seq_one_letter_code
_entity_poly.pdbx_strand_id
1 'polypeptide(L)'
;SEAQVKAAQSQYEMAKNGARSQEKRIAASNAQAAKSAVDVVSSLLKETVQVSQVEGEVSDVYPKVGELVGLGSPIMSISILSDQWGAFNIREDQLKGMKIGDTFNVFVPAFNKNIRMKVYYIKDQGSYAVWKATKTTGQYDLKTFEVKARPIDKLEGLRPGMSLIKK
;
A
#
# COMPACT_ATOMS: atom_id res chain seq x y z
N SER A 1 61.39 15.49 46.20
CA SER A 1 61.65 14.08 45.89
C SER A 1 61.03 13.72 44.54
N GLU A 2 61.65 12.78 43.84
CA GLU A 2 61.19 12.31 42.48
C GLU A 2 59.74 11.88 42.46
N ALA A 3 59.23 11.31 43.55
CA ALA A 3 57.82 10.89 43.66
C ALA A 3 56.83 12.05 43.61
N GLN A 4 57.19 13.20 44.16
CA GLN A 4 56.34 14.41 44.12
C GLN A 4 56.22 15.01 42.69
N VAL A 5 57.33 15.01 41.95
CA VAL A 5 57.40 15.49 40.58
C VAL A 5 56.55 14.60 39.66
N LYS A 6 56.67 13.29 39.85
CA LYS A 6 55.86 12.30 39.06
C LYS A 6 54.39 12.41 39.36
N ALA A 7 53.99 12.65 40.62
CA ALA A 7 52.60 12.87 41.01
C ALA A 7 52.03 14.17 40.38
N ALA A 8 52.78 15.26 40.41
CA ALA A 8 52.41 16.53 39.82
C ALA A 8 52.31 16.43 38.29
N GLN A 9 53.20 15.67 37.65
CA GLN A 9 53.18 15.45 36.22
C GLN A 9 51.96 14.61 35.78
N SER A 10 51.60 13.57 36.55
CA SER A 10 50.39 12.79 36.30
C SER A 10 49.12 13.62 36.47
N GLN A 11 49.06 14.49 37.47
CA GLN A 11 47.93 15.42 37.65
C GLN A 11 47.84 16.44 36.49
N TYR A 12 48.96 16.96 36.02
CA TYR A 12 49.00 17.85 34.87
C TYR A 12 48.52 17.17 33.60
N GLU A 13 48.96 15.94 33.35
CA GLU A 13 48.52 15.18 32.17
C GLU A 13 47.04 14.80 32.23
N MET A 14 46.52 14.42 33.40
CA MET A 14 45.09 14.18 33.60
C MET A 14 44.26 15.46 33.37
N ALA A 15 44.69 16.58 33.90
CA ALA A 15 44.01 17.87 33.70
C ALA A 15 44.05 18.29 32.23
N LYS A 16 45.21 18.13 31.58
CA LYS A 16 45.39 18.52 30.19
C LYS A 16 44.63 17.63 29.18
N ASN A 17 44.66 16.31 29.37
CA ASN A 17 44.11 15.35 28.41
C ASN A 17 42.70 14.94 28.80
N GLY A 18 42.39 14.79 30.10
CA GLY A 18 41.07 14.37 30.57
C GLY A 18 39.99 15.44 30.37
N ALA A 19 40.25 16.67 30.78
CA ALA A 19 39.29 17.78 30.61
C ALA A 19 39.05 18.09 29.16
N ARG A 20 40.10 18.18 28.33
CA ARG A 20 39.97 18.43 26.90
C ARG A 20 39.22 17.31 26.13
N SER A 21 39.43 16.06 26.52
CA SER A 21 38.72 14.95 25.88
C SER A 21 37.25 14.95 26.22
N GLN A 22 36.89 15.25 27.47
CA GLN A 22 35.48 15.38 27.88
C GLN A 22 34.82 16.60 27.24
N GLU A 23 35.46 17.76 27.19
CA GLU A 23 34.95 18.95 26.54
C GLU A 23 34.67 18.71 25.03
N LYS A 24 35.63 18.04 24.36
CA LYS A 24 35.44 17.64 22.96
C LYS A 24 34.25 16.69 22.78
N ARG A 25 34.07 15.72 23.67
CA ARG A 25 32.94 14.78 23.64
C ARG A 25 31.60 15.50 23.89
N ILE A 26 31.57 16.42 24.85
CA ILE A 26 30.36 17.22 25.13
C ILE A 26 30.04 18.09 23.93
N ALA A 27 31.01 18.78 23.34
CA ALA A 27 30.81 19.60 22.15
C ALA A 27 30.31 18.75 20.95
N ALA A 28 30.92 17.57 20.75
CA ALA A 28 30.47 16.65 19.70
C ALA A 28 29.04 16.13 19.95
N SER A 29 28.69 15.80 21.20
CA SER A 29 27.33 15.37 21.56
C SER A 29 26.30 16.49 21.34
N ASN A 30 26.64 17.72 21.70
CA ASN A 30 25.80 18.88 21.49
C ASN A 30 25.59 19.16 19.99
N ALA A 31 26.65 19.06 19.20
CA ALA A 31 26.58 19.21 17.74
C ALA A 31 25.72 18.09 17.12
N GLN A 32 25.84 16.85 17.59
CA GLN A 32 25.03 15.74 17.15
C GLN A 32 23.56 15.92 17.54
N ALA A 33 23.27 16.38 18.76
CA ALA A 33 21.92 16.68 19.20
C ALA A 33 21.25 17.78 18.35
N ALA A 34 22.01 18.87 18.07
CA ALA A 34 21.54 19.92 17.18
C ALA A 34 21.26 19.41 15.77
N LYS A 35 22.14 18.57 15.22
CA LYS A 35 21.94 17.94 13.91
C LYS A 35 20.68 17.06 13.91
N SER A 36 20.49 16.24 14.93
CA SER A 36 19.28 15.40 15.06
C SER A 36 17.99 16.24 15.10
N ALA A 37 18.02 17.37 15.78
CA ALA A 37 16.89 18.30 15.82
C ALA A 37 16.58 18.87 14.42
N VAL A 38 17.60 19.24 13.64
CA VAL A 38 17.44 19.69 12.25
C VAL A 38 16.90 18.57 11.37
N ASP A 39 17.38 17.33 11.55
CA ASP A 39 16.92 16.15 10.79
C ASP A 39 15.43 15.87 11.06
N VAL A 40 14.97 16.02 12.30
CA VAL A 40 13.54 15.88 12.65
C VAL A 40 12.70 16.94 11.94
N VAL A 41 13.09 18.21 12.02
CA VAL A 41 12.35 19.30 11.36
C VAL A 41 12.37 19.14 9.84
N SER A 42 13.48 18.72 9.26
CA SER A 42 13.58 18.47 7.82
C SER A 42 12.70 17.30 7.37
N SER A 43 12.55 16.27 8.20
CA SER A 43 11.61 15.16 7.92
C SER A 43 10.16 15.63 7.96
N LEU A 44 9.78 16.44 8.95
CA LEU A 44 8.44 17.04 9.01
C LEU A 44 8.15 17.94 7.79
N LEU A 45 9.13 18.70 7.33
CA LEU A 45 9.00 19.53 6.13
C LEU A 45 8.80 18.68 4.86
N LYS A 46 9.45 17.52 4.77
CA LYS A 46 9.23 16.61 3.63
C LYS A 46 7.82 16.04 3.61
N GLU A 47 7.19 15.85 4.76
CA GLU A 47 5.81 15.37 4.86
C GLU A 47 4.77 16.40 4.43
N THR A 48 5.14 17.69 4.32
CA THR A 48 4.24 18.73 3.82
C THR A 48 3.97 18.61 2.32
N VAL A 49 4.84 17.94 1.58
CA VAL A 49 4.68 17.64 0.16
C VAL A 49 4.61 16.13 -0.03
N GLN A 50 3.41 15.64 -0.29
CA GLN A 50 3.22 14.21 -0.53
C GLN A 50 3.32 13.91 -2.01
N VAL A 51 4.16 12.93 -2.35
CA VAL A 51 4.37 12.44 -3.70
C VAL A 51 3.83 11.03 -3.81
N SER A 52 3.13 10.74 -4.90
CA SER A 52 2.64 9.38 -5.16
C SER A 52 3.79 8.38 -5.22
N GLN A 53 3.63 7.26 -4.52
CA GLN A 53 4.56 6.12 -4.55
C GLN A 53 4.31 5.19 -5.75
N VAL A 54 3.21 5.38 -6.47
CA VAL A 54 2.76 4.52 -7.57
C VAL A 54 2.37 5.36 -8.78
N GLU A 55 2.56 4.79 -9.95
CA GLU A 55 2.05 5.36 -11.21
C GLU A 55 0.56 5.04 -11.35
N GLY A 56 -0.25 6.05 -11.66
CA GLY A 56 -1.68 5.87 -11.79
C GLY A 56 -2.43 7.17 -12.06
N GLU A 57 -3.75 7.05 -12.15
CA GLU A 57 -4.66 8.19 -12.30
C GLU A 57 -5.32 8.52 -10.96
N VAL A 58 -5.36 9.80 -10.58
CA VAL A 58 -6.05 10.23 -9.36
C VAL A 58 -7.54 9.99 -9.53
N SER A 59 -8.12 9.13 -8.67
CA SER A 59 -9.55 8.82 -8.69
C SER A 59 -10.34 9.80 -7.83
N ASP A 60 -9.84 10.09 -6.63
CA ASP A 60 -10.51 10.93 -5.66
C ASP A 60 -9.51 11.77 -4.88
N VAL A 61 -9.91 12.97 -4.50
CA VAL A 61 -9.22 13.85 -3.56
C VAL A 61 -10.20 14.14 -2.42
N TYR A 62 -9.87 13.66 -1.21
CA TYR A 62 -10.79 13.72 -0.08
C TYR A 62 -10.85 15.07 0.62
N PRO A 63 -9.72 15.70 1.03
CA PRO A 63 -9.77 16.97 1.75
C PRO A 63 -9.95 18.15 0.79
N LYS A 64 -10.65 19.16 1.29
CA LYS A 64 -10.78 20.46 0.62
C LYS A 64 -9.68 21.40 1.10
N VAL A 65 -9.36 22.38 0.26
CA VAL A 65 -8.39 23.42 0.63
C VAL A 65 -8.87 24.17 1.89
N GLY A 66 -8.02 24.23 2.91
CA GLY A 66 -8.33 24.82 4.22
C GLY A 66 -8.87 23.81 5.23
N GLU A 67 -9.06 22.56 4.88
CA GLU A 67 -9.49 21.51 5.80
C GLU A 67 -8.30 20.94 6.58
N LEU A 68 -8.50 20.71 7.88
CA LEU A 68 -7.48 20.09 8.74
C LEU A 68 -7.48 18.58 8.52
N VAL A 69 -6.34 18.05 8.08
CA VAL A 69 -6.14 16.61 7.85
C VAL A 69 -5.37 16.01 9.02
N GLY A 70 -5.98 15.02 9.68
CA GLY A 70 -5.35 14.30 10.79
C GLY A 70 -4.31 13.27 10.31
N LEU A 71 -3.46 12.84 11.24
CA LEU A 71 -2.48 11.79 10.98
C LEU A 71 -3.19 10.48 10.57
N GLY A 72 -2.77 9.88 9.46
CA GLY A 72 -3.37 8.66 8.94
C GLY A 72 -4.65 8.83 8.12
N SER A 73 -5.14 10.05 7.94
CA SER A 73 -6.28 10.32 7.07
C SER A 73 -5.90 10.17 5.60
N PRO A 74 -6.76 9.54 4.77
CA PRO A 74 -6.51 9.44 3.35
C PRO A 74 -6.62 10.84 2.70
N ILE A 75 -5.66 11.18 1.85
CA ILE A 75 -5.63 12.45 1.12
C ILE A 75 -6.18 12.27 -0.29
N MET A 76 -5.77 11.22 -0.97
CA MET A 76 -6.21 10.92 -2.33
C MET A 76 -6.23 9.41 -2.58
N SER A 77 -7.01 9.02 -3.56
CA SER A 77 -7.07 7.67 -4.11
C SER A 77 -6.46 7.66 -5.50
N ILE A 78 -5.58 6.70 -5.76
CA ILE A 78 -4.91 6.54 -7.05
C ILE A 78 -5.25 5.18 -7.63
N SER A 79 -5.83 5.17 -8.83
CA SER A 79 -6.12 3.96 -9.58
C SER A 79 -4.90 3.53 -10.39
N ILE A 80 -4.40 2.33 -10.12
CA ILE A 80 -3.30 1.73 -10.87
C ILE A 80 -3.88 1.06 -12.12
N LEU A 81 -3.81 1.75 -13.25
CA LEU A 81 -4.39 1.27 -14.52
C LEU A 81 -3.60 0.11 -15.14
N SER A 82 -2.38 -0.13 -14.70
CA SER A 82 -1.55 -1.26 -15.16
C SER A 82 -1.92 -2.60 -14.51
N ASP A 83 -2.56 -2.59 -13.33
CA ASP A 83 -2.98 -3.80 -12.61
C ASP A 83 -4.51 -3.87 -12.47
N GLN A 84 -5.18 -4.05 -13.59
CA GLN A 84 -6.63 -4.17 -13.64
C GLN A 84 -7.06 -5.62 -13.50
N TRP A 85 -8.18 -5.82 -12.83
CA TRP A 85 -8.82 -7.11 -12.67
C TRP A 85 -10.35 -6.97 -12.66
N GLY A 86 -11.05 -8.03 -13.05
CA GLY A 86 -12.50 -8.12 -12.97
C GLY A 86 -12.94 -9.13 -11.94
N ALA A 87 -13.98 -8.82 -11.16
CA ALA A 87 -14.64 -9.75 -10.26
C ALA A 87 -15.94 -10.27 -10.92
N PHE A 88 -16.11 -11.58 -10.90
CA PHE A 88 -17.26 -12.27 -11.44
C PHE A 88 -17.90 -13.13 -10.34
N ASN A 89 -19.19 -12.96 -10.15
CA ASN A 89 -19.95 -13.81 -9.25
C ASN A 89 -20.53 -14.97 -10.07
N ILE A 90 -19.93 -16.15 -9.93
CA ILE A 90 -20.25 -17.33 -10.71
C ILE A 90 -20.95 -18.36 -9.81
N ARG A 91 -22.08 -18.88 -10.25
CA ARG A 91 -22.78 -19.95 -9.52
C ARG A 91 -22.02 -21.29 -9.62
N GLU A 92 -22.18 -22.12 -8.64
CA GLU A 92 -21.50 -23.41 -8.50
C GLU A 92 -21.67 -24.33 -9.74
N ASP A 93 -22.85 -24.32 -10.34
CA ASP A 93 -23.14 -25.10 -11.55
C ASP A 93 -22.31 -24.64 -12.76
N GLN A 94 -22.02 -23.35 -12.85
CA GLN A 94 -21.23 -22.72 -13.92
C GLN A 94 -19.72 -22.71 -13.61
N LEU A 95 -19.35 -22.97 -12.36
CA LEU A 95 -17.96 -23.05 -11.92
C LEU A 95 -17.34 -24.42 -12.25
N LYS A 96 -18.16 -25.44 -12.57
CA LYS A 96 -17.72 -26.82 -12.80
C LYS A 96 -16.57 -26.89 -13.82
N GLY A 97 -15.41 -27.35 -13.32
CA GLY A 97 -14.19 -27.51 -14.12
C GLY A 97 -13.29 -26.25 -14.20
N MET A 98 -13.74 -25.10 -13.74
CA MET A 98 -12.92 -23.89 -13.75
C MET A 98 -11.85 -23.95 -12.68
N LYS A 99 -10.58 -23.69 -13.06
CA LYS A 99 -9.40 -23.70 -12.19
C LYS A 99 -8.67 -22.36 -12.27
N ILE A 100 -7.85 -22.10 -11.26
CA ILE A 100 -6.89 -20.99 -11.32
C ILE A 100 -5.95 -21.23 -12.49
N GLY A 101 -5.78 -20.23 -13.35
CA GLY A 101 -4.99 -20.32 -14.58
C GLY A 101 -5.82 -20.47 -15.85
N ASP A 102 -7.09 -20.86 -15.74
CA ASP A 102 -7.99 -21.00 -16.89
C ASP A 102 -8.29 -19.63 -17.51
N THR A 103 -8.62 -19.65 -18.78
CA THR A 103 -8.96 -18.45 -19.55
C THR A 103 -10.38 -18.52 -20.05
N PHE A 104 -11.09 -17.41 -20.02
CA PHE A 104 -12.44 -17.30 -20.56
C PHE A 104 -12.63 -15.96 -21.27
N ASN A 105 -13.64 -15.92 -22.15
CA ASN A 105 -13.99 -14.73 -22.90
C ASN A 105 -14.97 -13.86 -22.12
N VAL A 106 -14.71 -12.57 -22.14
CA VAL A 106 -15.52 -11.55 -21.49
C VAL A 106 -15.86 -10.47 -22.51
N PHE A 107 -17.12 -10.12 -22.56
CA PHE A 107 -17.60 -9.00 -23.35
C PHE A 107 -17.53 -7.71 -22.53
N VAL A 108 -16.94 -6.68 -23.11
CA VAL A 108 -16.85 -5.34 -22.53
C VAL A 108 -17.82 -4.41 -23.30
N PRO A 109 -19.00 -4.11 -22.76
CA PRO A 109 -20.02 -3.32 -23.46
C PRO A 109 -19.51 -1.94 -23.88
N ALA A 110 -18.72 -1.29 -23.01
CA ALA A 110 -18.20 0.06 -23.27
C ALA A 110 -17.38 0.17 -24.57
N PHE A 111 -16.75 -0.92 -25.00
CA PHE A 111 -15.94 -0.97 -26.21
C PHE A 111 -16.53 -1.86 -27.31
N ASN A 112 -17.65 -2.52 -27.02
CA ASN A 112 -18.27 -3.53 -27.90
C ASN A 112 -17.24 -4.59 -28.35
N LYS A 113 -16.36 -5.02 -27.43
CA LYS A 113 -15.28 -5.97 -27.72
C LYS A 113 -15.28 -7.14 -26.74
N ASN A 114 -14.81 -8.29 -27.24
CA ASN A 114 -14.51 -9.44 -26.40
C ASN A 114 -13.02 -9.43 -26.07
N ILE A 115 -12.68 -9.69 -24.81
CA ILE A 115 -11.31 -9.84 -24.31
C ILE A 115 -11.17 -11.19 -23.61
N ARG A 116 -9.96 -11.73 -23.61
CA ARG A 116 -9.64 -12.93 -22.83
C ARG A 116 -9.16 -12.53 -21.44
N MET A 117 -9.69 -13.19 -20.44
CA MET A 117 -9.29 -13.00 -19.06
C MET A 117 -8.79 -14.31 -18.46
N LYS A 118 -7.76 -14.24 -17.63
CA LYS A 118 -7.16 -15.38 -16.95
C LYS A 118 -7.52 -15.35 -15.47
N VAL A 119 -8.05 -16.46 -14.97
CA VAL A 119 -8.41 -16.63 -13.57
C VAL A 119 -7.16 -16.68 -12.70
N TYR A 120 -7.11 -15.87 -11.65
CA TYR A 120 -6.03 -15.93 -10.66
C TYR A 120 -6.52 -16.16 -9.23
N TYR A 121 -7.83 -16.07 -9.00
CA TYR A 121 -8.40 -16.21 -7.68
C TYR A 121 -9.83 -16.74 -7.75
N ILE A 122 -10.15 -17.71 -6.92
CA ILE A 122 -11.49 -18.27 -6.73
C ILE A 122 -11.75 -18.40 -5.24
N LYS A 123 -12.84 -17.84 -4.76
CA LYS A 123 -13.24 -17.90 -3.35
C LYS A 123 -14.74 -18.15 -3.22
N ASP A 124 -15.10 -19.00 -2.26
CA ASP A 124 -16.48 -19.12 -1.78
C ASP A 124 -16.90 -17.79 -1.12
N GLN A 125 -18.00 -17.21 -1.55
CA GLN A 125 -18.54 -15.99 -0.96
C GLN A 125 -19.23 -16.20 0.38
N GLY A 126 -19.34 -17.45 0.85
CA GLY A 126 -20.05 -17.77 2.08
C GLY A 126 -21.54 -17.44 2.01
N SER A 127 -22.25 -17.64 3.11
CA SER A 127 -23.73 -17.50 3.19
C SER A 127 -24.26 -16.06 3.11
N TYR A 128 -23.39 -15.04 3.13
CA TYR A 128 -23.79 -13.63 3.14
C TYR A 128 -24.21 -13.08 1.78
N ALA A 129 -23.80 -13.69 0.68
CA ALA A 129 -24.14 -13.27 -0.68
C ALA A 129 -25.24 -14.12 -1.32
N VAL A 130 -25.91 -14.95 -0.54
CA VAL A 130 -27.07 -15.70 -1.01
C VAL A 130 -28.23 -14.69 -1.11
N TRP A 131 -28.56 -14.27 -2.31
CA TRP A 131 -29.89 -13.75 -2.60
C TRP A 131 -30.88 -14.75 -2.04
N LYS A 132 -31.78 -14.29 -1.17
CA LYS A 132 -32.94 -15.09 -0.76
C LYS A 132 -33.70 -15.49 -2.01
N ALA A 133 -33.35 -16.63 -2.58
CA ALA A 133 -34.19 -17.27 -3.57
C ALA A 133 -35.48 -17.62 -2.88
N THR A 134 -36.56 -16.97 -3.28
CA THR A 134 -37.92 -17.35 -2.92
C THR A 134 -38.06 -18.80 -3.33
N LYS A 135 -38.16 -19.67 -2.34
CA LYS A 135 -38.22 -21.12 -2.49
C LYS A 135 -39.34 -21.51 -3.48
N THR A 136 -38.97 -21.93 -4.65
CA THR A 136 -39.81 -22.82 -5.45
C THR A 136 -39.32 -24.21 -5.11
N THR A 137 -40.25 -25.04 -4.64
CA THR A 137 -40.01 -26.39 -4.15
C THR A 137 -39.17 -27.21 -5.14
N GLY A 138 -37.96 -27.65 -4.72
CA GLY A 138 -37.14 -28.62 -5.47
C GLY A 138 -35.82 -28.13 -6.04
N GLN A 139 -35.41 -26.87 -5.85
CA GLN A 139 -34.07 -26.41 -6.26
C GLN A 139 -33.16 -26.29 -5.03
N TYR A 140 -31.98 -26.91 -5.12
CA TYR A 140 -30.91 -26.74 -4.14
C TYR A 140 -30.41 -25.29 -4.19
N ASP A 141 -30.12 -24.69 -3.01
CA ASP A 141 -29.44 -23.40 -2.91
C ASP A 141 -28.02 -23.55 -3.45
N LEU A 142 -27.83 -23.14 -4.71
CA LEU A 142 -26.51 -23.16 -5.34
C LEU A 142 -25.67 -21.99 -4.79
N LYS A 143 -24.49 -22.31 -4.30
CA LYS A 143 -23.56 -21.32 -3.80
C LYS A 143 -22.99 -20.47 -4.93
N THR A 144 -22.63 -19.24 -4.59
CA THR A 144 -21.97 -18.31 -5.50
C THR A 144 -20.49 -18.16 -5.11
N PHE A 145 -19.64 -18.17 -6.10
CA PHE A 145 -18.20 -18.03 -5.95
C PHE A 145 -17.75 -16.72 -6.57
N GLU A 146 -16.87 -16.00 -5.87
CA GLU A 146 -16.16 -14.86 -6.42
C GLU A 146 -14.96 -15.36 -7.21
N VAL A 147 -14.94 -15.09 -8.50
CA VAL A 147 -13.84 -15.39 -9.40
C VAL A 147 -13.20 -14.08 -9.83
N LYS A 148 -11.91 -13.90 -9.56
CA LYS A 148 -11.16 -12.73 -10.05
C LYS A 148 -10.27 -13.16 -11.20
N ALA A 149 -10.33 -12.38 -12.28
CA ALA A 149 -9.54 -12.62 -13.47
C ALA A 149 -8.86 -11.34 -13.95
N ARG A 150 -7.70 -11.49 -14.54
CA ARG A 150 -6.93 -10.39 -15.15
C ARG A 150 -7.02 -10.47 -16.66
N PRO A 151 -7.13 -9.34 -17.36
CA PRO A 151 -7.10 -9.32 -18.83
C PRO A 151 -5.72 -9.80 -19.32
N ILE A 152 -5.75 -10.70 -20.31
CA ILE A 152 -4.53 -11.13 -21.04
C ILE A 152 -4.22 -10.09 -22.10
N ASP A 153 -5.26 -9.67 -22.81
CA ASP A 153 -5.14 -8.67 -23.86
C ASP A 153 -5.27 -7.27 -23.23
N LYS A 154 -4.28 -6.43 -23.43
CA LYS A 154 -4.35 -5.03 -22.97
C LYS A 154 -5.41 -4.30 -23.78
N LEU A 155 -6.43 -3.79 -23.12
CA LEU A 155 -7.43 -2.92 -23.71
C LEU A 155 -7.18 -1.49 -23.21
N GLU A 156 -6.70 -0.63 -24.10
CA GLU A 156 -6.52 0.78 -23.77
C GLU A 156 -7.86 1.43 -23.44
N GLY A 157 -7.88 2.24 -22.40
CA GLY A 157 -9.09 2.93 -21.95
C GLY A 157 -9.99 2.11 -21.02
N LEU A 158 -9.64 0.86 -20.68
CA LEU A 158 -10.38 0.12 -19.66
C LEU A 158 -10.20 0.82 -18.30
N ARG A 159 -11.31 1.08 -17.61
CA ARG A 159 -11.31 1.81 -16.33
C ARG A 159 -12.02 1.02 -15.23
N PRO A 160 -11.63 1.21 -13.96
CA PRO A 160 -12.40 0.68 -12.83
C PRO A 160 -13.86 1.10 -12.89
N GLY A 161 -14.76 0.19 -12.53
CA GLY A 161 -16.21 0.42 -12.58
C GLY A 161 -16.89 0.08 -13.91
N MET A 162 -16.15 -0.25 -14.97
CA MET A 162 -16.73 -0.74 -16.21
C MET A 162 -17.31 -2.15 -16.05
N SER A 163 -18.43 -2.39 -16.72
CA SER A 163 -19.10 -3.70 -16.72
C SER A 163 -18.33 -4.72 -17.55
N LEU A 164 -18.22 -5.92 -17.02
CA LEU A 164 -17.63 -7.08 -17.68
C LEU A 164 -18.65 -8.23 -17.68
N ILE A 165 -18.99 -8.74 -18.85
CA ILE A 165 -20.00 -9.80 -19.02
C ILE A 165 -19.28 -11.07 -19.47
N LYS A 166 -19.33 -12.12 -18.62
CA LYS A 166 -18.82 -13.44 -19.00
C LYS A 166 -19.76 -14.04 -20.06
N LYS A 167 -19.17 -14.53 -21.15
CA LYS A 167 -19.87 -15.30 -22.19
C LYS A 167 -19.69 -16.78 -21.95
#